data_81230c68ce84433dacb43158d14eaf6a
#
_entry.id   81230c68ce84433dacb43158d14eaf6a
#
_cell.length_a   1.000
_cell.length_b   1.000
_cell.length_c   1.000
_cell.angle_alpha   90.00
_cell.angle_beta   90.00
_cell.angle_gamma   90.00
#
_symmetry.space_group_name_H-M   'P 1'
#
loop_
_entity.id
_entity.type
_entity.pdbx_description
1 polymer ?
#
loop_
_entity_poly.entity_id
_entity_poly.type
_entity_poly.pdbx_seq_one_letter_code
_entity_poly.pdbx_strand_id
1 'polypeptide(L)'
;MKTKLVIFGITGDLSRRKLLPALKEIVQSGEFEDLSIVGVSRRDGNVAELVETATNSELLTNLTTIFTMDLARAEDYVRLRNYLDLQPDEQALMYLSVPPSAAASIVDFIGQAGLNTPHIKLLFEKPFGFDLASAEDFIARTGRYFKEDQIYRIDHYMAKEVAAEVIRLRTIDDGARQWGNESIASVEIIASEKIGIEDRANFYEETGALRDFIQGHLMQLLSLVLMDLSPPFTIDNLAERRLKALSQIQVADPTKAIRAQYEGYQAEVSNIGSTTETFASVGLTSQDERWSGVDLRLTTGKNLDKKQSAIIIRYKDGTEHVFDEATIASTDMKLPEAYERVLVEAIRGRKYIFTTSPEILRSWEIVTPVQKAWEMDDTPLSLYVPGTKTEEIL
;
A
#
# COMPACT_ATOMS: atom_id res chain seq x y z
N MET A 1 -21.63 -12.66 -8.98
CA MET A 1 -22.14 -11.26 -9.07
C MET A 1 -21.41 -10.59 -10.21
N LYS A 2 -22.12 -10.03 -11.15
CA LYS A 2 -21.53 -9.29 -12.26
C LYS A 2 -20.77 -8.09 -11.75
N THR A 3 -19.64 -7.80 -12.34
CA THR A 3 -18.73 -6.76 -11.85
C THR A 3 -18.41 -5.75 -12.93
N LYS A 4 -18.65 -4.47 -12.64
CA LYS A 4 -18.18 -3.33 -13.44
C LYS A 4 -16.99 -2.69 -12.74
N LEU A 5 -15.80 -2.83 -13.32
CA LEU A 5 -14.59 -2.15 -12.83
C LEU A 5 -14.46 -0.79 -13.50
N VAL A 6 -14.65 0.28 -12.74
CA VAL A 6 -14.56 1.66 -13.22
C VAL A 6 -13.20 2.22 -12.83
N ILE A 7 -12.33 2.52 -13.80
CA ILE A 7 -10.97 2.99 -13.56
C ILE A 7 -10.88 4.48 -13.86
N PHE A 8 -10.86 5.30 -12.83
CA PHE A 8 -10.57 6.73 -12.95
C PHE A 8 -9.08 6.91 -13.24
N GLY A 9 -8.76 7.55 -14.37
CA GLY A 9 -7.38 7.70 -14.82
C GLY A 9 -6.82 6.50 -15.57
N ILE A 10 -7.63 5.82 -16.37
CA ILE A 10 -7.22 4.63 -17.13
C ILE A 10 -6.04 4.90 -18.07
N THR A 11 -5.85 6.13 -18.53
CA THR A 11 -4.73 6.54 -19.40
C THR A 11 -3.46 6.85 -18.62
N GLY A 12 -3.48 6.80 -17.28
CA GLY A 12 -2.36 7.08 -16.41
C GLY A 12 -1.28 6.00 -16.41
N ASP A 13 -0.12 6.32 -15.83
CA ASP A 13 1.05 5.43 -15.78
C ASP A 13 0.75 4.14 -15.00
N LEU A 14 0.14 4.24 -13.82
CA LEU A 14 -0.25 3.06 -13.02
C LEU A 14 -1.18 2.12 -13.79
N SER A 15 -2.18 2.69 -14.47
CA SER A 15 -3.11 1.89 -15.26
C SER A 15 -2.41 1.13 -16.38
N ARG A 16 -1.50 1.79 -17.11
CA ARG A 16 -0.77 1.17 -18.21
C ARG A 16 0.24 0.12 -17.75
N ARG A 17 1.00 0.41 -16.69
CA ARG A 17 2.11 -0.44 -16.24
C ARG A 17 1.65 -1.56 -15.30
N LYS A 18 0.51 -1.41 -14.62
CA LYS A 18 0.09 -2.33 -13.57
C LYS A 18 -1.33 -2.86 -13.74
N LEU A 19 -2.33 -1.96 -13.86
CA LEU A 19 -3.73 -2.41 -13.84
C LEU A 19 -4.13 -3.17 -15.12
N LEU A 20 -3.81 -2.63 -16.30
CA LEU A 20 -4.14 -3.29 -17.55
C LEU A 20 -3.41 -4.64 -17.73
N PRO A 21 -2.10 -4.77 -17.43
CA PRO A 21 -1.45 -6.09 -17.40
C PRO A 21 -2.09 -7.08 -16.41
N ALA A 22 -2.41 -6.65 -15.19
CA ALA A 22 -3.08 -7.50 -14.22
C ALA A 22 -4.48 -7.93 -14.70
N LEU A 23 -5.25 -7.02 -15.29
CA LEU A 23 -6.56 -7.32 -15.86
C LEU A 23 -6.48 -8.29 -17.03
N LYS A 24 -5.43 -8.23 -17.85
CA LYS A 24 -5.20 -9.22 -18.91
C LYS A 24 -5.13 -10.64 -18.32
N GLU A 25 -4.32 -10.84 -17.28
CA GLU A 25 -4.16 -12.15 -16.64
C GLU A 25 -5.48 -12.62 -15.99
N ILE A 26 -6.20 -11.71 -15.32
CA ILE A 26 -7.51 -12.00 -14.72
C ILE A 26 -8.53 -12.44 -15.77
N VAL A 27 -8.60 -11.73 -16.90
CA VAL A 27 -9.55 -12.05 -17.98
C VAL A 27 -9.17 -13.36 -18.68
N GLN A 28 -7.86 -13.60 -18.87
CA GLN A 28 -7.37 -14.85 -19.48
C GLN A 28 -7.58 -16.09 -18.58
N SER A 29 -7.66 -15.91 -17.27
CA SER A 29 -7.94 -17.02 -16.35
C SER A 29 -9.36 -17.61 -16.55
N GLY A 30 -10.29 -16.83 -17.12
CA GLY A 30 -11.69 -17.22 -17.29
C GLY A 30 -12.50 -17.30 -16.01
N GLU A 31 -11.93 -16.90 -14.85
CA GLU A 31 -12.62 -17.01 -13.57
C GLU A 31 -13.77 -15.99 -13.42
N PHE A 32 -13.69 -14.84 -14.09
CA PHE A 32 -14.65 -13.74 -13.96
C PHE A 32 -15.33 -13.46 -15.31
N GLU A 33 -16.19 -14.36 -15.76
CA GLU A 33 -16.90 -14.27 -17.07
C GLU A 33 -17.78 -13.01 -17.19
N ASP A 34 -18.32 -12.52 -16.06
CA ASP A 34 -19.20 -11.34 -15.98
C ASP A 34 -18.44 -10.05 -15.56
N LEU A 35 -17.17 -9.92 -15.95
CA LEU A 35 -16.38 -8.71 -15.72
C LEU A 35 -16.48 -7.78 -16.92
N SER A 36 -16.77 -6.49 -16.66
CA SER A 36 -16.67 -5.41 -17.65
C SER A 36 -15.83 -4.26 -17.09
N ILE A 37 -15.14 -3.53 -17.98
CA ILE A 37 -14.22 -2.47 -17.59
C ILE A 37 -14.68 -1.16 -18.21
N VAL A 38 -14.80 -0.11 -17.37
CA VAL A 38 -15.14 1.23 -17.79
C VAL A 38 -13.97 2.14 -17.46
N GLY A 39 -13.22 2.50 -18.47
CA GLY A 39 -12.13 3.47 -18.31
C GLY A 39 -12.65 4.89 -18.32
N VAL A 40 -12.38 5.65 -17.26
CA VAL A 40 -12.73 7.07 -17.19
C VAL A 40 -11.55 7.91 -17.69
N SER A 41 -11.82 8.76 -18.69
CA SER A 41 -10.84 9.66 -19.30
C SER A 41 -11.45 11.03 -19.58
N ARG A 42 -10.61 12.07 -19.61
CA ARG A 42 -11.02 13.45 -20.01
C ARG A 42 -11.17 13.61 -21.53
N ARG A 43 -10.65 12.69 -22.29
CA ARG A 43 -10.66 12.72 -23.76
C ARG A 43 -11.23 11.42 -24.26
N ASP A 44 -11.93 11.50 -25.39
CA ASP A 44 -12.27 10.30 -26.13
C ASP A 44 -10.98 9.58 -26.50
N GLY A 45 -10.92 8.30 -26.19
CA GLY A 45 -9.75 7.47 -26.39
C GLY A 45 -10.08 6.25 -27.25
N ASN A 46 -9.10 5.85 -28.04
CA ASN A 46 -9.16 4.57 -28.73
C ASN A 46 -8.82 3.45 -27.72
N VAL A 47 -9.82 2.68 -27.31
CA VAL A 47 -9.66 1.56 -26.37
C VAL A 47 -8.65 0.55 -26.92
N ALA A 48 -8.74 0.21 -28.21
CA ALA A 48 -7.83 -0.75 -28.82
C ALA A 48 -6.37 -0.28 -28.71
N GLU A 49 -6.10 0.98 -29.04
CA GLU A 49 -4.75 1.55 -28.92
C GLU A 49 -4.23 1.55 -27.46
N LEU A 50 -5.09 1.91 -26.50
CA LEU A 50 -4.74 1.94 -25.08
C LEU A 50 -4.40 0.54 -24.56
N VAL A 51 -5.25 -0.43 -24.83
CA VAL A 51 -5.10 -1.82 -24.34
C VAL A 51 -3.99 -2.54 -25.10
N GLU A 52 -3.90 -2.37 -26.42
CA GLU A 52 -2.86 -2.97 -27.24
C GLU A 52 -1.46 -2.49 -26.83
N THR A 53 -1.29 -1.17 -26.61
CA THR A 53 -0.01 -0.60 -26.15
C THR A 53 0.41 -1.16 -24.79
N ALA A 54 -0.54 -1.42 -23.90
CA ALA A 54 -0.26 -1.91 -22.54
C ALA A 54 -0.12 -3.42 -22.46
N THR A 55 -0.89 -4.19 -23.24
CA THR A 55 -1.07 -5.63 -23.00
C THR A 55 -1.14 -6.51 -24.25
N ASN A 56 -1.44 -5.94 -25.42
CA ASN A 56 -1.72 -6.67 -26.69
C ASN A 56 -2.79 -7.78 -26.50
N SER A 57 -3.91 -7.45 -25.81
CA SER A 57 -4.99 -8.41 -25.51
C SER A 57 -6.31 -8.00 -26.15
N GLU A 58 -6.73 -8.72 -27.19
CA GLU A 58 -8.03 -8.53 -27.85
C GLU A 58 -9.20 -8.79 -26.89
N LEU A 59 -9.09 -9.81 -26.05
CA LEU A 59 -10.12 -10.15 -25.06
C LEU A 59 -10.35 -9.00 -24.07
N LEU A 60 -9.27 -8.41 -23.54
CA LEU A 60 -9.36 -7.25 -22.64
C LEU A 60 -9.93 -6.02 -23.37
N THR A 61 -9.55 -5.82 -24.64
CA THR A 61 -10.10 -4.75 -25.49
C THR A 61 -11.62 -4.86 -25.60
N ASN A 62 -12.13 -6.05 -25.87
CA ASN A 62 -13.57 -6.29 -26.04
C ASN A 62 -14.38 -6.08 -24.74
N LEU A 63 -13.76 -6.23 -23.56
CA LEU A 63 -14.38 -6.02 -22.26
C LEU A 63 -14.24 -4.58 -21.74
N THR A 64 -13.49 -3.71 -22.45
CA THR A 64 -13.18 -2.36 -22.02
C THR A 64 -13.95 -1.33 -22.85
N THR A 65 -14.54 -0.36 -22.17
CA THR A 65 -15.15 0.83 -22.77
C THR A 65 -14.55 2.10 -22.18
N ILE A 66 -14.63 3.23 -22.90
CA ILE A 66 -14.20 4.54 -22.36
C ILE A 66 -15.42 5.39 -22.11
N PHE A 67 -15.51 5.92 -20.90
CA PHE A 67 -16.47 6.95 -20.52
C PHE A 67 -15.77 8.30 -20.39
N THR A 68 -16.11 9.22 -21.27
CA THR A 68 -15.50 10.56 -21.29
C THR A 68 -16.20 11.48 -20.30
N MET A 69 -15.43 12.01 -19.34
CA MET A 69 -15.92 12.95 -18.34
C MET A 69 -14.83 13.88 -17.81
N ASP A 70 -15.25 15.02 -17.28
CA ASP A 70 -14.41 15.91 -16.49
C ASP A 70 -14.57 15.58 -14.99
N LEU A 71 -13.47 15.17 -14.34
CA LEU A 71 -13.47 14.79 -12.93
C LEU A 71 -13.82 15.95 -11.96
N ALA A 72 -13.77 17.20 -12.46
CA ALA A 72 -14.13 18.40 -11.68
C ALA A 72 -15.61 18.82 -11.83
N ARG A 73 -16.40 18.09 -12.62
CA ARG A 73 -17.81 18.42 -12.90
C ARG A 73 -18.78 17.44 -12.26
N ALA A 74 -19.58 17.91 -11.32
CA ALA A 74 -20.56 17.07 -10.60
C ALA A 74 -21.59 16.39 -11.53
N GLU A 75 -22.00 17.09 -12.60
CA GLU A 75 -22.99 16.58 -13.56
C GLU A 75 -22.49 15.34 -14.30
N ASP A 76 -21.19 15.23 -14.50
CA ASP A 76 -20.59 14.08 -15.19
C ASP A 76 -20.68 12.81 -14.34
N TYR A 77 -20.71 12.90 -13.02
CA TYR A 77 -20.93 11.75 -12.14
C TYR A 77 -22.38 11.26 -12.18
N VAL A 78 -23.36 12.16 -12.38
CA VAL A 78 -24.74 11.76 -12.65
C VAL A 78 -24.85 11.05 -14.01
N ARG A 79 -24.12 11.52 -15.03
CA ARG A 79 -24.04 10.84 -16.34
C ARG A 79 -23.39 9.46 -16.18
N LEU A 80 -22.31 9.35 -15.40
CA LEU A 80 -21.64 8.08 -15.12
C LEU A 80 -22.61 7.10 -14.41
N ARG A 81 -23.35 7.56 -13.41
CA ARG A 81 -24.36 6.72 -12.74
C ARG A 81 -25.38 6.17 -13.73
N ASN A 82 -25.92 7.02 -14.59
CA ASN A 82 -26.90 6.61 -15.58
C ASN A 82 -26.29 5.68 -16.65
N TYR A 83 -25.01 5.87 -16.99
CA TYR A 83 -24.27 4.99 -17.91
C TYR A 83 -24.02 3.61 -17.30
N LEU A 84 -23.65 3.56 -16.02
CA LEU A 84 -23.40 2.30 -15.32
C LEU A 84 -24.70 1.49 -15.16
N ASP A 85 -25.83 2.14 -14.93
CA ASP A 85 -27.16 1.52 -14.77
C ASP A 85 -27.11 0.18 -13.99
N LEU A 86 -26.55 0.24 -12.76
CA LEU A 86 -26.29 -0.94 -11.96
C LEU A 86 -27.56 -1.67 -11.57
N GLN A 87 -27.63 -2.95 -11.93
CA GLN A 87 -28.71 -3.83 -11.55
C GLN A 87 -28.51 -4.39 -10.12
N PRO A 88 -29.56 -4.91 -9.45
CA PRO A 88 -29.46 -5.41 -8.07
C PRO A 88 -28.47 -6.58 -7.88
N ASP A 89 -28.16 -7.33 -8.93
CA ASP A 89 -27.21 -8.45 -8.94
C ASP A 89 -25.79 -8.05 -9.41
N GLU A 90 -25.57 -6.75 -9.64
CA GLU A 90 -24.30 -6.20 -10.09
C GLU A 90 -23.58 -5.43 -8.97
N GLN A 91 -22.27 -5.39 -9.03
CA GLN A 91 -21.43 -4.51 -8.23
C GLN A 91 -20.56 -3.60 -9.13
N ALA A 92 -20.20 -2.43 -8.61
CA ALA A 92 -19.18 -1.58 -9.24
C ALA A 92 -17.99 -1.40 -8.30
N LEU A 93 -16.80 -1.61 -8.82
CA LEU A 93 -15.54 -1.28 -8.15
C LEU A 93 -14.98 -0.01 -8.79
N MET A 94 -14.94 1.08 -8.03
CA MET A 94 -14.43 2.35 -8.50
C MET A 94 -12.97 2.50 -8.07
N TYR A 95 -12.07 2.25 -9.00
CA TYR A 95 -10.62 2.35 -8.79
C TYR A 95 -10.14 3.76 -9.07
N LEU A 96 -9.65 4.45 -8.02
CA LEU A 96 -9.16 5.83 -8.12
C LEU A 96 -7.66 5.85 -8.42
N SER A 97 -7.29 5.61 -9.70
CA SER A 97 -5.92 5.73 -10.21
C SER A 97 -5.62 7.18 -10.61
N VAL A 98 -5.76 8.10 -9.65
CA VAL A 98 -5.64 9.54 -9.82
C VAL A 98 -4.70 10.12 -8.75
N PRO A 99 -4.16 11.34 -8.96
CA PRO A 99 -3.40 12.01 -7.90
C PRO A 99 -4.20 12.14 -6.60
N PRO A 100 -3.57 12.02 -5.42
CA PRO A 100 -4.24 12.09 -4.11
C PRO A 100 -5.09 13.35 -3.92
N SER A 101 -4.62 14.49 -4.44
CA SER A 101 -5.34 15.76 -4.38
C SER A 101 -6.70 15.74 -5.09
N ALA A 102 -6.87 14.89 -6.10
CA ALA A 102 -8.14 14.74 -6.80
C ALA A 102 -9.09 13.73 -6.12
N ALA A 103 -8.55 12.74 -5.41
CA ALA A 103 -9.33 11.64 -4.86
C ALA A 103 -10.46 12.10 -3.94
N ALA A 104 -10.19 13.06 -3.06
CA ALA A 104 -11.17 13.58 -2.11
C ALA A 104 -12.38 14.24 -2.79
N SER A 105 -12.17 15.04 -3.83
CA SER A 105 -13.26 15.68 -4.59
C SER A 105 -14.06 14.67 -5.40
N ILE A 106 -13.39 13.65 -5.95
CA ILE A 106 -14.03 12.54 -6.67
C ILE A 106 -14.98 11.78 -5.74
N VAL A 107 -14.56 11.50 -4.51
CA VAL A 107 -15.40 10.83 -3.49
C VAL A 107 -16.66 11.65 -3.21
N ASP A 108 -16.53 12.96 -3.01
CA ASP A 108 -17.70 13.82 -2.79
C ASP A 108 -18.68 13.77 -3.96
N PHE A 109 -18.18 13.89 -5.19
CA PHE A 109 -19.03 13.85 -6.38
C PHE A 109 -19.69 12.48 -6.60
N ILE A 110 -18.95 11.38 -6.36
CA ILE A 110 -19.49 10.01 -6.40
C ILE A 110 -20.65 9.89 -5.39
N GLY A 111 -20.44 10.35 -4.15
CA GLY A 111 -21.45 10.30 -3.11
C GLY A 111 -22.68 11.18 -3.42
N GLN A 112 -22.47 12.43 -3.87
CA GLN A 112 -23.53 13.37 -4.25
C GLN A 112 -24.34 12.87 -5.46
N ALA A 113 -23.71 12.17 -6.38
CA ALA A 113 -24.38 11.57 -7.52
C ALA A 113 -25.22 10.32 -7.16
N GLY A 114 -25.17 9.85 -5.90
CA GLY A 114 -25.86 8.62 -5.47
C GLY A 114 -25.14 7.34 -5.90
N LEU A 115 -23.86 7.43 -6.24
CA LEU A 115 -22.99 6.29 -6.54
C LEU A 115 -22.31 5.76 -5.26
N ASN A 116 -23.09 5.60 -4.19
CA ASN A 116 -22.64 5.12 -2.87
C ASN A 116 -23.56 4.02 -2.30
N THR A 117 -24.25 3.32 -3.18
CA THR A 117 -25.06 2.17 -2.76
C THR A 117 -24.18 1.04 -2.21
N PRO A 118 -24.72 0.08 -1.44
CA PRO A 118 -23.94 -1.01 -0.84
C PRO A 118 -23.16 -1.87 -1.85
N HIS A 119 -23.59 -1.88 -3.12
CA HIS A 119 -22.92 -2.63 -4.20
C HIS A 119 -21.76 -1.87 -4.85
N ILE A 120 -21.49 -0.62 -4.40
CA ILE A 120 -20.37 0.18 -4.92
C ILE A 120 -19.24 0.18 -3.90
N LYS A 121 -18.05 -0.15 -4.38
CA LYS A 121 -16.82 -0.20 -3.60
C LYS A 121 -15.82 0.79 -4.16
N LEU A 122 -15.06 1.43 -3.28
CA LEU A 122 -13.98 2.35 -3.64
C LEU A 122 -12.63 1.70 -3.41
N LEU A 123 -11.75 1.75 -4.40
CA LEU A 123 -10.36 1.33 -4.31
C LEU A 123 -9.47 2.56 -4.37
N PHE A 124 -8.62 2.74 -3.36
CA PHE A 124 -7.70 3.87 -3.23
C PHE A 124 -6.26 3.41 -3.22
N GLU A 125 -5.41 4.14 -3.94
CA GLU A 125 -3.95 4.06 -3.82
C GLU A 125 -3.43 4.96 -2.69
N LYS A 126 -2.25 4.63 -2.18
CA LYS A 126 -1.50 5.53 -1.29
C LYS A 126 -1.15 6.84 -2.01
N PRO A 127 -0.93 7.95 -1.26
CA PRO A 127 -0.96 8.07 0.20
C PRO A 127 -2.36 8.31 0.78
N PHE A 128 -2.55 7.88 2.03
CA PHE A 128 -3.77 8.13 2.82
C PHE A 128 -3.50 9.23 3.86
N GLY A 129 -3.27 10.46 3.39
CA GLY A 129 -2.77 11.57 4.17
C GLY A 129 -1.23 11.68 4.13
N PHE A 130 -0.72 12.83 4.62
CA PHE A 130 0.70 13.15 4.76
C PHE A 130 1.12 13.29 6.23
N ASP A 131 0.13 13.36 7.11
CA ASP A 131 0.21 13.37 8.56
C ASP A 131 -1.09 12.81 9.17
N LEU A 132 -1.16 12.74 10.50
CA LEU A 132 -2.34 12.24 11.20
C LEU A 132 -3.59 13.07 10.88
N ALA A 133 -3.49 14.40 10.89
CA ALA A 133 -4.63 15.29 10.71
C ALA A 133 -5.24 15.17 9.30
N SER A 134 -4.40 15.13 8.26
CA SER A 134 -4.86 14.95 6.88
C SER A 134 -5.43 13.56 6.62
N ALA A 135 -4.91 12.52 7.31
CA ALA A 135 -5.48 11.19 7.26
C ALA A 135 -6.86 11.12 7.93
N GLU A 136 -7.03 11.78 9.10
CA GLU A 136 -8.33 11.91 9.78
C GLU A 136 -9.34 12.62 8.89
N ASP A 137 -8.95 13.74 8.25
CA ASP A 137 -9.84 14.50 7.34
C ASP A 137 -10.27 13.63 6.14
N PHE A 138 -9.32 12.95 5.50
CA PHE A 138 -9.62 12.08 4.35
C PHE A 138 -10.57 10.95 4.73
N ILE A 139 -10.35 10.29 5.89
CA ILE A 139 -11.19 9.22 6.41
C ILE A 139 -12.59 9.76 6.76
N ALA A 140 -12.67 10.89 7.48
CA ALA A 140 -13.94 11.53 7.83
C ALA A 140 -14.74 11.93 6.60
N ARG A 141 -14.07 12.50 5.58
CA ARG A 141 -14.69 12.91 4.32
C ARG A 141 -15.26 11.72 3.55
N THR A 142 -14.47 10.64 3.42
CA THR A 142 -14.90 9.42 2.76
C THR A 142 -16.06 8.76 3.51
N GLY A 143 -16.01 8.75 4.85
CA GLY A 143 -17.01 8.17 5.73
C GLY A 143 -18.37 8.88 5.71
N ARG A 144 -18.48 10.10 5.12
CA ARG A 144 -19.78 10.77 4.89
C ARG A 144 -20.65 10.00 3.89
N TYR A 145 -20.04 9.28 2.97
CA TYR A 145 -20.75 8.64 1.86
C TYR A 145 -20.63 7.12 1.86
N PHE A 146 -19.53 6.58 2.37
CA PHE A 146 -19.21 5.16 2.28
C PHE A 146 -18.92 4.56 3.65
N LYS A 147 -19.39 3.34 3.87
CA LYS A 147 -19.02 2.54 5.05
C LYS A 147 -17.64 1.92 4.86
N GLU A 148 -16.99 1.54 5.96
CA GLU A 148 -15.66 0.94 5.92
C GLU A 148 -15.61 -0.38 5.11
N ASP A 149 -16.69 -1.14 5.05
CA ASP A 149 -16.78 -2.36 4.26
C ASP A 149 -16.79 -2.11 2.74
N GLN A 150 -17.14 -0.89 2.31
CA GLN A 150 -17.09 -0.47 0.91
C GLN A 150 -15.74 0.11 0.47
N ILE A 151 -14.80 0.34 1.41
CA ILE A 151 -13.54 1.03 1.14
C ILE A 151 -12.38 0.04 1.14
N TYR A 152 -11.62 0.01 0.05
CA TYR A 152 -10.48 -0.86 -0.19
C TYR A 152 -9.23 0.00 -0.38
N ARG A 153 -8.47 0.21 0.70
CA ARG A 153 -7.21 0.96 0.67
C ARG A 153 -6.07 0.03 0.33
N ILE A 154 -5.45 0.28 -0.80
CA ILE A 154 -4.45 -0.62 -1.37
C ILE A 154 -3.11 -0.32 -0.74
N ASP A 155 -2.58 -1.32 -0.05
CA ASP A 155 -1.16 -1.43 0.24
C ASP A 155 -0.62 -2.62 -0.56
N HIS A 156 0.06 -2.35 -1.67
CA HIS A 156 0.52 -3.41 -2.56
C HIS A 156 1.56 -4.33 -1.90
N TYR A 157 2.23 -3.92 -0.80
CA TYR A 157 3.12 -4.80 -0.03
C TYR A 157 2.34 -5.93 0.66
N MET A 158 1.10 -5.67 1.08
CA MET A 158 0.21 -6.69 1.63
C MET A 158 -0.25 -7.73 0.58
N ALA A 159 -0.17 -7.37 -0.68
CA ALA A 159 -0.46 -8.27 -1.80
C ALA A 159 0.79 -9.01 -2.33
N LYS A 160 2.00 -8.68 -1.86
CA LYS A 160 3.24 -9.37 -2.27
C LYS A 160 3.38 -10.74 -1.63
N GLU A 161 4.23 -11.56 -2.25
CA GLU A 161 4.54 -12.91 -1.80
C GLU A 161 5.11 -12.95 -0.37
N VAL A 162 5.92 -11.96 0.01
CA VAL A 162 6.49 -11.84 1.36
C VAL A 162 5.40 -11.82 2.44
N ALA A 163 4.36 -10.99 2.25
CA ALA A 163 3.23 -10.93 3.20
C ALA A 163 2.46 -12.25 3.27
N ALA A 164 2.21 -12.87 2.11
CA ALA A 164 1.51 -14.15 2.03
C ALA A 164 2.30 -15.27 2.72
N GLU A 165 3.62 -15.30 2.54
CA GLU A 165 4.49 -16.32 3.16
C GLU A 165 4.55 -16.18 4.68
N VAL A 166 4.61 -14.95 5.21
CA VAL A 166 4.51 -14.70 6.66
C VAL A 166 3.18 -15.25 7.21
N ILE A 167 2.07 -14.93 6.54
CA ILE A 167 0.74 -15.43 6.95
C ILE A 167 0.73 -16.97 6.90
N ARG A 168 1.18 -17.57 5.78
CA ARG A 168 1.22 -19.01 5.59
C ARG A 168 2.04 -19.70 6.68
N LEU A 169 3.27 -19.28 6.90
CA LEU A 169 4.16 -19.88 7.91
C LEU A 169 3.54 -19.79 9.30
N ARG A 170 3.02 -18.64 9.67
CA ARG A 170 2.41 -18.43 10.98
C ARG A 170 1.11 -19.20 11.19
N THR A 171 0.40 -19.56 10.12
CA THR A 171 -0.85 -20.36 10.22
C THR A 171 -0.62 -21.86 10.17
N ILE A 172 0.51 -22.32 9.60
CA ILE A 172 0.85 -23.75 9.47
C ILE A 172 1.72 -24.21 10.62
N ASP A 173 2.53 -23.31 11.21
CA ASP A 173 3.45 -23.64 12.27
C ASP A 173 2.72 -23.88 13.58
N ASP A 174 2.39 -25.16 13.85
CA ASP A 174 1.69 -25.69 15.03
C ASP A 174 2.50 -25.50 16.35
N GLY A 175 3.24 -24.37 16.47
CA GLY A 175 3.99 -24.03 17.68
C GLY A 175 5.41 -24.65 17.74
N ALA A 176 5.92 -25.18 16.63
CA ALA A 176 7.31 -25.67 16.58
C ALA A 176 8.34 -24.55 16.76
N ARG A 177 7.94 -23.28 16.45
CA ARG A 177 8.69 -22.06 16.79
C ARG A 177 7.73 -21.08 17.44
N GLN A 178 7.93 -20.84 18.72
CA GLN A 178 7.17 -19.78 19.40
C GLN A 178 7.52 -18.42 18.81
N TRP A 179 6.51 -17.73 18.25
CA TRP A 179 6.65 -16.38 17.76
C TRP A 179 6.49 -15.39 18.92
N GLY A 180 7.62 -14.93 19.43
CA GLY A 180 7.63 -14.00 20.55
C GLY A 180 9.00 -13.92 21.23
N ASN A 181 9.05 -13.20 22.34
CA ASN A 181 10.26 -12.89 23.08
C ASN A 181 10.95 -14.10 23.71
N GLU A 182 10.32 -15.26 23.80
CA GLU A 182 11.01 -16.47 24.29
C GLU A 182 12.06 -16.96 23.30
N SER A 183 11.78 -16.86 21.99
CA SER A 183 12.66 -17.36 20.92
C SER A 183 13.29 -16.26 20.06
N ILE A 184 12.61 -15.13 19.84
CA ILE A 184 13.02 -14.07 18.92
C ILE A 184 13.82 -13.00 19.68
N ALA A 185 14.99 -12.63 19.16
CA ALA A 185 15.84 -11.55 19.67
C ALA A 185 15.53 -10.23 18.95
N SER A 186 15.35 -10.26 17.62
CA SER A 186 15.02 -9.06 16.85
C SER A 186 14.19 -9.36 15.61
N VAL A 187 13.42 -8.37 15.17
CA VAL A 187 12.72 -8.32 13.89
C VAL A 187 13.13 -7.05 13.15
N GLU A 188 13.67 -7.21 11.97
CA GLU A 188 14.05 -6.11 11.10
C GLU A 188 13.29 -6.21 9.78
N ILE A 189 12.68 -5.10 9.34
CA ILE A 189 12.01 -5.03 8.04
C ILE A 189 12.69 -3.95 7.22
N ILE A 190 13.20 -4.35 6.06
CA ILE A 190 13.98 -3.50 5.17
C ILE A 190 13.30 -3.41 3.82
N ALA A 191 13.15 -2.18 3.31
CA ALA A 191 12.83 -1.92 1.92
C ALA A 191 13.84 -0.92 1.35
N SER A 192 14.85 -1.39 0.63
CA SER A 192 15.84 -0.56 -0.04
C SER A 192 15.64 -0.56 -1.55
N GLU A 193 15.89 0.58 -2.18
CA GLU A 193 15.81 0.77 -3.61
C GLU A 193 17.16 1.22 -4.17
N LYS A 194 17.57 0.62 -5.30
CA LYS A 194 18.81 1.00 -6.01
C LYS A 194 18.64 2.28 -6.84
N ILE A 195 17.40 2.64 -7.13
CA ILE A 195 17.04 3.84 -7.90
C ILE A 195 16.79 5.03 -6.97
N GLY A 196 16.98 6.25 -7.49
CA GLY A 196 16.58 7.50 -6.84
C GLY A 196 15.07 7.75 -6.90
N ILE A 197 14.70 9.02 -6.92
CA ILE A 197 13.29 9.43 -7.00
C ILE A 197 12.73 9.48 -8.43
N GLU A 198 13.60 9.43 -9.44
CA GLU A 198 13.25 9.51 -10.86
C GLU A 198 12.34 10.72 -11.16
N ASP A 199 11.30 10.56 -11.96
CA ASP A 199 10.36 11.64 -12.35
C ASP A 199 9.34 12.00 -11.23
N ARG A 200 9.58 11.59 -9.97
CA ARG A 200 8.65 11.75 -8.84
C ARG A 200 9.06 12.86 -7.86
N ALA A 201 9.85 13.84 -8.30
CA ALA A 201 10.41 14.89 -7.45
C ALA A 201 9.36 15.58 -6.55
N ASN A 202 8.28 16.08 -7.14
CA ASN A 202 7.24 16.79 -6.37
C ASN A 202 6.58 15.90 -5.32
N PHE A 203 6.28 14.65 -5.66
CA PHE A 203 5.67 13.69 -4.73
C PHE A 203 6.63 13.35 -3.59
N TYR A 204 7.90 13.08 -3.93
CA TYR A 204 8.85 12.64 -2.92
C TYR A 204 9.27 13.76 -1.97
N GLU A 205 9.33 15.00 -2.46
CA GLU A 205 9.61 16.18 -1.64
C GLU A 205 8.54 16.40 -0.56
N GLU A 206 7.29 16.01 -0.82
CA GLU A 206 6.20 16.08 0.15
C GLU A 206 6.15 14.88 1.09
N THR A 207 6.68 13.71 0.67
CA THR A 207 6.52 12.46 1.44
C THR A 207 7.77 12.05 2.22
N GLY A 208 8.95 12.04 1.59
CA GLY A 208 10.14 11.46 2.17
C GLY A 208 10.05 9.94 2.42
N ALA A 209 11.12 9.37 2.93
CA ALA A 209 11.24 7.93 3.16
C ALA A 209 10.32 7.42 4.28
N LEU A 210 10.16 8.19 5.35
CA LEU A 210 9.32 7.82 6.50
C LEU A 210 7.85 7.62 6.09
N ARG A 211 7.30 8.59 5.36
CA ARG A 211 5.88 8.59 4.95
C ARG A 211 5.64 7.65 3.78
N ASP A 212 6.60 7.58 2.82
CA ASP A 212 6.45 6.72 1.64
C ASP A 212 6.48 5.23 2.00
N PHE A 213 7.38 4.81 2.89
CA PHE A 213 7.58 3.40 3.21
C PHE A 213 7.23 3.00 4.63
N ILE A 214 7.81 3.65 5.65
CA ILE A 214 7.71 3.18 7.04
C ILE A 214 6.28 3.27 7.55
N GLN A 215 5.63 4.42 7.38
CA GLN A 215 4.26 4.66 7.88
C GLN A 215 3.24 3.65 7.35
N GLY A 216 3.36 3.22 6.11
CA GLY A 216 2.42 2.28 5.50
C GLY A 216 3.01 0.88 5.40
N HIS A 217 3.76 0.64 4.33
CA HIS A 217 4.21 -0.69 3.91
C HIS A 217 4.93 -1.49 5.00
N LEU A 218 5.96 -0.89 5.62
CA LEU A 218 6.76 -1.62 6.59
C LEU A 218 6.00 -1.82 7.90
N MET A 219 5.19 -0.84 8.30
CA MET A 219 4.33 -0.96 9.48
C MET A 219 3.29 -2.06 9.32
N GLN A 220 2.70 -2.21 8.12
CA GLN A 220 1.76 -3.29 7.82
C GLN A 220 2.44 -4.67 7.83
N LEU A 221 3.64 -4.79 7.25
CA LEU A 221 4.42 -6.03 7.32
C LEU A 221 4.79 -6.38 8.76
N LEU A 222 5.19 -5.40 9.58
CA LEU A 222 5.46 -5.62 11.00
C LEU A 222 4.22 -6.13 11.74
N SER A 223 3.04 -5.57 11.44
CA SER A 223 1.79 -6.03 12.05
C SER A 223 1.49 -7.50 11.78
N LEU A 224 1.82 -8.01 10.59
CA LEU A 224 1.71 -9.44 10.25
C LEU A 224 2.65 -10.31 11.09
N VAL A 225 3.86 -9.82 11.35
CA VAL A 225 4.83 -10.52 12.20
C VAL A 225 4.36 -10.57 13.65
N LEU A 226 3.82 -9.47 14.16
CA LEU A 226 3.50 -9.33 15.58
C LEU A 226 2.08 -9.79 15.98
N MET A 227 1.17 -9.94 15.03
CA MET A 227 -0.22 -10.27 15.31
C MET A 227 -0.39 -11.58 16.07
N ASP A 228 -1.44 -11.67 16.86
CA ASP A 228 -1.86 -12.87 17.57
C ASP A 228 -2.74 -13.75 16.68
N LEU A 229 -2.36 -15.00 16.46
CA LEU A 229 -3.11 -15.99 15.70
C LEU A 229 -3.84 -17.02 16.58
N SER A 230 -3.94 -16.76 17.89
CA SER A 230 -4.71 -17.63 18.79
C SER A 230 -6.15 -17.83 18.31
N PRO A 231 -6.72 -19.04 18.46
CA PRO A 231 -8.10 -19.30 18.06
C PRO A 231 -9.13 -18.39 18.77
N PRO A 232 -10.24 -18.04 18.11
CA PRO A 232 -10.56 -18.37 16.72
C PRO A 232 -9.84 -17.43 15.73
N PHE A 233 -9.03 -18.00 14.83
CA PHE A 233 -8.40 -17.27 13.73
C PHE A 233 -9.05 -17.67 12.41
N THR A 234 -9.37 -16.68 11.58
CA THR A 234 -9.80 -16.84 10.19
C THR A 234 -9.14 -15.76 9.35
N ILE A 235 -9.03 -15.96 8.05
CA ILE A 235 -8.47 -14.95 7.15
C ILE A 235 -9.32 -13.66 7.17
N ASP A 236 -10.61 -13.75 7.44
CA ASP A 236 -11.51 -12.59 7.46
C ASP A 236 -11.26 -11.68 8.67
N ASN A 237 -10.75 -12.21 9.80
CA ASN A 237 -10.41 -11.39 10.97
C ASN A 237 -8.95 -10.92 10.98
N LEU A 238 -8.20 -11.11 9.88
CA LEU A 238 -6.79 -10.74 9.79
C LEU A 238 -6.56 -9.23 10.04
N ALA A 239 -7.41 -8.35 9.48
CA ALA A 239 -7.30 -6.91 9.69
C ALA A 239 -7.46 -6.51 11.16
N GLU A 240 -8.38 -7.15 11.88
CA GLU A 240 -8.56 -6.95 13.32
C GLU A 240 -7.30 -7.37 14.11
N ARG A 241 -6.71 -8.51 13.73
CA ARG A 241 -5.47 -9.01 14.36
C ARG A 241 -4.28 -8.08 14.10
N ARG A 242 -4.13 -7.54 12.89
CA ARG A 242 -3.12 -6.53 12.56
C ARG A 242 -3.33 -5.26 13.38
N LEU A 243 -4.56 -4.74 13.43
CA LEU A 243 -4.89 -3.55 14.21
C LEU A 243 -4.55 -3.75 15.71
N LYS A 244 -4.88 -4.91 16.27
CA LYS A 244 -4.53 -5.24 17.65
C LYS A 244 -3.01 -5.22 17.86
N ALA A 245 -2.23 -5.77 16.94
CA ALA A 245 -0.77 -5.70 17.00
C ALA A 245 -0.27 -4.25 16.90
N LEU A 246 -0.76 -3.46 15.92
CA LEU A 246 -0.41 -2.06 15.76
C LEU A 246 -0.74 -1.22 17.00
N SER A 247 -1.84 -1.51 17.69
CA SER A 247 -2.23 -0.78 18.91
C SER A 247 -1.21 -0.89 20.05
N GLN A 248 -0.38 -1.95 20.04
CA GLN A 248 0.64 -2.21 21.04
C GLN A 248 2.03 -1.64 20.65
N ILE A 249 2.20 -1.12 19.42
CA ILE A 249 3.48 -0.61 18.92
C ILE A 249 3.63 0.88 19.26
N GLN A 250 4.84 1.24 19.66
CA GLN A 250 5.28 2.64 19.82
C GLN A 250 6.73 2.79 19.37
N VAL A 251 7.15 4.03 19.05
CA VAL A 251 8.56 4.35 18.80
C VAL A 251 9.34 4.20 20.09
N ALA A 252 10.49 3.52 20.03
CA ALA A 252 11.33 3.27 21.19
C ALA A 252 11.90 4.59 21.76
N ASP A 253 12.49 5.39 20.87
CA ASP A 253 13.00 6.74 21.16
C ASP A 253 12.97 7.56 19.87
N PRO A 254 12.06 8.54 19.73
CA PRO A 254 11.93 9.34 18.52
C PRO A 254 13.22 10.10 18.15
N THR A 255 14.04 10.48 19.14
CA THR A 255 15.29 11.23 18.91
C THR A 255 16.41 10.37 18.35
N LYS A 256 16.27 9.03 18.41
CA LYS A 256 17.20 8.05 17.84
C LYS A 256 16.77 7.53 16.48
N ALA A 257 15.66 8.02 15.94
CA ALA A 257 15.27 7.70 14.58
C ALA A 257 16.29 8.35 13.62
N ILE A 258 16.81 7.52 12.70
CA ILE A 258 17.85 7.94 11.75
C ILE A 258 17.18 8.48 10.51
N ARG A 259 17.66 9.64 10.01
CA ARG A 259 17.31 10.21 8.71
C ARG A 259 18.59 10.61 7.97
N ALA A 260 18.60 10.35 6.66
CA ALA A 260 19.70 10.77 5.80
C ALA A 260 19.21 11.07 4.38
N GLN A 261 20.03 11.72 3.58
CA GLN A 261 19.69 12.10 2.21
C GLN A 261 20.83 11.71 1.26
N TYR A 262 20.55 11.14 0.08
CA TYR A 262 21.61 10.84 -0.86
C TYR A 262 22.15 12.12 -1.51
N GLU A 263 23.46 12.12 -1.80
CA GLU A 263 24.13 13.22 -2.49
C GLU A 263 23.53 13.43 -3.89
N GLY A 264 23.20 14.68 -4.21
CA GLY A 264 22.56 15.06 -5.47
C GLY A 264 21.03 15.19 -5.39
N TYR A 265 20.37 14.74 -4.32
CA TYR A 265 18.92 14.84 -4.17
C TYR A 265 18.38 16.26 -4.33
N GLN A 266 18.99 17.25 -3.66
CA GLN A 266 18.55 18.65 -3.71
C GLN A 266 18.57 19.25 -5.12
N ALA A 267 19.54 18.83 -5.92
CA ALA A 267 19.61 19.24 -7.33
C ALA A 267 18.52 18.55 -8.17
N GLU A 268 18.26 17.25 -7.90
CA GLU A 268 17.23 16.46 -8.59
C GLU A 268 15.82 17.02 -8.37
N VAL A 269 15.50 17.45 -7.14
CA VAL A 269 14.20 18.08 -6.81
C VAL A 269 14.17 19.59 -7.08
N SER A 270 15.27 20.20 -7.54
CA SER A 270 15.41 21.66 -7.75
C SER A 270 15.08 22.48 -6.49
N ASN A 271 15.37 21.94 -5.29
CA ASN A 271 15.18 22.58 -4.00
C ASN A 271 16.48 22.54 -3.18
N ILE A 272 17.28 23.58 -3.32
CA ILE A 272 18.51 23.73 -2.54
C ILE A 272 18.16 24.02 -1.08
N GLY A 273 18.61 23.17 -0.17
CA GLY A 273 18.27 23.22 1.25
C GLY A 273 17.10 22.32 1.66
N SER A 274 16.59 21.48 0.74
CA SER A 274 15.63 20.44 1.11
C SER A 274 16.15 19.58 2.26
N THR A 275 15.30 19.37 3.24
CA THR A 275 15.53 18.50 4.40
C THR A 275 14.72 17.19 4.30
N THR A 276 14.17 16.89 3.15
CA THR A 276 13.42 15.65 2.91
C THR A 276 14.38 14.46 2.94
N GLU A 277 14.11 13.53 3.82
CA GLU A 277 14.93 12.33 3.97
C GLU A 277 14.68 11.32 2.85
N THR A 278 15.77 10.75 2.32
CA THR A 278 15.73 9.66 1.33
C THR A 278 16.11 8.30 1.94
N PHE A 279 16.51 8.33 3.20
CA PHE A 279 16.74 7.18 4.06
C PHE A 279 16.12 7.43 5.43
N ALA A 280 15.47 6.42 5.97
CA ALA A 280 14.91 6.45 7.33
C ALA A 280 15.06 5.09 8.01
N SER A 281 15.41 5.10 9.31
CA SER A 281 15.39 3.91 10.16
C SER A 281 14.79 4.24 11.52
N VAL A 282 13.79 3.46 11.93
CA VAL A 282 13.03 3.69 13.17
C VAL A 282 13.04 2.44 14.04
N GLY A 283 13.54 2.57 15.25
CA GLY A 283 13.42 1.57 16.31
C GLY A 283 12.06 1.62 16.99
N LEU A 284 11.44 0.48 17.18
CA LEU A 284 10.11 0.32 17.75
C LEU A 284 10.13 -0.61 18.96
N THR A 285 9.12 -0.52 19.81
CA THR A 285 8.86 -1.44 20.91
C THR A 285 7.39 -1.86 20.88
N SER A 286 7.09 -3.02 21.48
CA SER A 286 5.73 -3.49 21.68
C SER A 286 5.39 -3.54 23.16
N GLN A 287 4.16 -3.13 23.50
CA GLN A 287 3.58 -3.29 24.83
C GLN A 287 2.96 -4.68 25.06
N ASP A 288 2.84 -5.49 24.01
CA ASP A 288 2.42 -6.88 24.13
C ASP A 288 3.54 -7.70 24.81
N GLU A 289 3.23 -8.34 25.93
CA GLU A 289 4.17 -9.14 26.73
C GLU A 289 4.93 -10.19 25.89
N ARG A 290 4.29 -10.74 24.86
CA ARG A 290 4.91 -11.70 23.93
C ARG A 290 6.07 -11.12 23.12
N TRP A 291 6.14 -9.81 23.00
CA TRP A 291 7.16 -9.09 22.23
C TRP A 291 8.04 -8.20 23.11
N SER A 292 7.87 -8.28 24.43
CA SER A 292 8.65 -7.48 25.38
C SER A 292 10.14 -7.78 25.25
N GLY A 293 10.95 -6.74 25.05
CA GLY A 293 12.42 -6.86 24.92
C GLY A 293 12.92 -7.36 23.55
N VAL A 294 12.05 -7.60 22.58
CA VAL A 294 12.45 -7.86 21.19
C VAL A 294 12.80 -6.54 20.51
N ASP A 295 13.96 -6.46 19.87
CA ASP A 295 14.35 -5.28 19.07
C ASP A 295 13.57 -5.28 17.75
N LEU A 296 12.79 -4.23 17.52
CA LEU A 296 11.98 -4.04 16.33
C LEU A 296 12.50 -2.86 15.54
N ARG A 297 12.81 -3.05 14.25
CA ARG A 297 13.39 -2.00 13.40
C ARG A 297 12.76 -1.99 12.02
N LEU A 298 12.41 -0.79 11.55
CA LEU A 298 11.96 -0.56 10.18
C LEU A 298 12.96 0.34 9.48
N THR A 299 13.47 -0.08 8.33
CA THR A 299 14.49 0.65 7.55
C THR A 299 14.10 0.74 6.09
N THR A 300 14.26 1.92 5.51
CA THR A 300 14.06 2.14 4.08
C THR A 300 15.03 3.18 3.54
N GLY A 301 15.32 3.12 2.25
CA GLY A 301 16.13 4.13 1.59
C GLY A 301 16.19 3.97 0.08
N LYS A 302 16.49 5.07 -0.59
CA LYS A 302 16.67 5.15 -2.04
C LYS A 302 18.14 5.29 -2.41
N ASN A 303 18.45 4.97 -3.64
CA ASN A 303 19.81 5.12 -4.20
C ASN A 303 20.89 4.34 -3.40
N LEU A 304 20.49 3.19 -2.84
CA LEU A 304 21.34 2.29 -2.06
C LEU A 304 22.04 1.26 -2.97
N ASP A 305 22.93 0.46 -2.41
CA ASP A 305 23.71 -0.56 -3.14
C ASP A 305 22.88 -1.64 -3.81
N LYS A 306 21.74 -1.99 -3.21
CA LYS A 306 20.84 -3.07 -3.69
C LYS A 306 19.37 -2.73 -3.52
N LYS A 307 18.54 -3.32 -4.39
CA LYS A 307 17.10 -3.42 -4.16
C LYS A 307 16.85 -4.60 -3.22
N GLN A 308 16.19 -4.36 -2.11
CA GLN A 308 15.83 -5.38 -1.14
C GLN A 308 14.44 -5.10 -0.57
N SER A 309 13.63 -6.14 -0.40
CA SER A 309 12.40 -6.12 0.37
C SER A 309 12.40 -7.39 1.22
N ALA A 310 12.70 -7.25 2.51
CA ALA A 310 12.92 -8.41 3.38
C ALA A 310 12.36 -8.17 4.78
N ILE A 311 11.89 -9.26 5.39
CA ILE A 311 11.64 -9.38 6.83
C ILE A 311 12.68 -10.34 7.37
N ILE A 312 13.49 -9.90 8.32
CA ILE A 312 14.58 -10.67 8.92
C ILE A 312 14.23 -10.90 10.39
N ILE A 313 14.07 -12.15 10.76
CA ILE A 313 13.80 -12.57 12.13
C ILE A 313 15.06 -13.26 12.65
N ARG A 314 15.69 -12.68 13.69
CA ARG A 314 16.85 -13.29 14.36
C ARG A 314 16.41 -13.92 15.67
N TYR A 315 16.76 -15.18 15.84
CA TYR A 315 16.41 -15.94 17.03
C TYR A 315 17.51 -15.83 18.09
N LYS A 316 17.14 -16.07 19.34
CA LYS A 316 18.08 -16.05 20.50
C LYS A 316 19.14 -17.15 20.44
N ASP A 317 18.89 -18.22 19.69
CA ASP A 317 19.84 -19.30 19.44
C ASP A 317 20.90 -18.96 18.37
N GLY A 318 20.85 -17.75 17.81
CA GLY A 318 21.75 -17.27 16.76
C GLY A 318 21.35 -17.64 15.34
N THR A 319 20.24 -18.36 15.14
CA THR A 319 19.69 -18.62 13.80
C THR A 319 18.91 -17.44 13.28
N GLU A 320 18.70 -17.37 11.97
CA GLU A 320 17.89 -16.33 11.36
C GLU A 320 16.92 -16.93 10.33
N HIS A 321 15.78 -16.27 10.15
CA HIS A 321 14.82 -16.54 9.09
C HIS A 321 14.60 -15.28 8.27
N VAL A 322 14.79 -15.39 6.96
CA VAL A 322 14.64 -14.26 6.03
C VAL A 322 13.48 -14.54 5.09
N PHE A 323 12.52 -13.63 5.05
CA PHE A 323 11.45 -13.59 4.07
C PHE A 323 11.79 -12.53 3.03
N ASP A 324 12.24 -12.95 1.86
CA ASP A 324 12.51 -12.10 0.70
C ASP A 324 12.12 -12.79 -0.61
N GLU A 325 12.22 -12.08 -1.73
CA GLU A 325 11.88 -12.63 -3.04
C GLU A 325 12.73 -13.88 -3.38
N ALA A 326 14.00 -13.94 -2.96
CA ALA A 326 14.89 -15.04 -3.28
C ALA A 326 14.55 -16.31 -2.48
N THR A 327 14.29 -16.17 -1.19
CA THR A 327 13.89 -17.31 -0.34
C THR A 327 12.53 -17.86 -0.75
N ILE A 328 11.58 -16.99 -1.10
CA ILE A 328 10.25 -17.39 -1.55
C ILE A 328 10.30 -18.05 -2.92
N ALA A 329 11.11 -17.55 -3.85
CA ALA A 329 11.30 -18.18 -5.17
C ALA A 329 11.85 -19.61 -5.09
N SER A 330 12.49 -19.98 -3.96
CA SER A 330 12.94 -21.36 -3.68
C SER A 330 11.81 -22.28 -3.19
N THR A 331 10.65 -21.74 -2.90
CA THR A 331 9.44 -22.50 -2.50
C THR A 331 8.59 -22.83 -3.72
N ASP A 332 7.65 -23.78 -3.58
CA ASP A 332 6.68 -24.10 -4.61
C ASP A 332 5.54 -23.06 -4.72
N MET A 333 5.60 -21.97 -3.94
CA MET A 333 4.58 -20.93 -3.90
C MET A 333 4.70 -20.04 -5.14
N LYS A 334 3.73 -20.15 -6.03
CA LYS A 334 3.53 -19.24 -7.16
C LYS A 334 2.26 -18.42 -6.90
N LEU A 335 2.42 -17.14 -6.64
CA LEU A 335 1.31 -16.22 -6.50
C LEU A 335 1.19 -15.33 -7.73
N PRO A 336 -0.02 -14.93 -8.08
CA PRO A 336 -0.24 -13.87 -9.05
C PRO A 336 0.47 -12.57 -8.64
N GLU A 337 0.73 -11.69 -9.60
CA GLU A 337 1.33 -10.38 -9.34
C GLU A 337 0.48 -9.57 -8.34
N ALA A 338 1.11 -8.68 -7.59
CA ALA A 338 0.44 -7.97 -6.49
C ALA A 338 -0.86 -7.25 -6.91
N TYR A 339 -0.86 -6.57 -8.06
CA TYR A 339 -2.06 -5.87 -8.55
C TYR A 339 -3.15 -6.81 -9.07
N GLU A 340 -2.78 -7.97 -9.60
CA GLU A 340 -3.73 -9.03 -9.94
C GLU A 340 -4.43 -9.52 -8.67
N ARG A 341 -3.70 -9.80 -7.60
CA ARG A 341 -4.27 -10.20 -6.30
C ARG A 341 -5.17 -9.12 -5.71
N VAL A 342 -4.74 -7.85 -5.76
CA VAL A 342 -5.56 -6.72 -5.31
C VAL A 342 -6.90 -6.69 -6.02
N LEU A 343 -6.91 -6.77 -7.34
CA LEU A 343 -8.14 -6.73 -8.13
C LEU A 343 -9.02 -7.95 -7.89
N VAL A 344 -8.44 -9.15 -7.87
CA VAL A 344 -9.16 -10.41 -7.61
C VAL A 344 -9.84 -10.39 -6.22
N GLU A 345 -9.11 -10.01 -5.17
CA GLU A 345 -9.67 -9.97 -3.82
C GLU A 345 -10.75 -8.87 -3.67
N ALA A 346 -10.58 -7.73 -4.36
CA ALA A 346 -11.61 -6.69 -4.38
C ALA A 346 -12.88 -7.16 -5.11
N ILE A 347 -12.76 -7.85 -6.26
CA ILE A 347 -13.89 -8.44 -6.99
C ILE A 347 -14.62 -9.46 -6.11
N ARG A 348 -13.90 -10.32 -5.42
CA ARG A 348 -14.44 -11.32 -4.49
C ARG A 348 -15.01 -10.72 -3.21
N GLY A 349 -14.76 -9.43 -2.93
CA GLY A 349 -15.22 -8.75 -1.71
C GLY A 349 -14.39 -9.08 -0.47
N ARG A 350 -13.20 -9.66 -0.61
CA ARG A 350 -12.32 -10.02 0.50
C ARG A 350 -11.43 -8.87 0.87
N LYS A 351 -11.29 -8.60 2.16
CA LYS A 351 -10.59 -7.40 2.65
C LYS A 351 -9.27 -7.66 3.37
N TYR A 352 -8.84 -8.90 3.49
CA TYR A 352 -7.71 -9.26 4.34
C TYR A 352 -6.35 -8.66 3.91
N ILE A 353 -6.17 -8.30 2.62
CA ILE A 353 -4.97 -7.62 2.12
C ILE A 353 -5.10 -6.09 2.08
N PHE A 354 -6.27 -5.54 2.39
CA PHE A 354 -6.51 -4.10 2.39
C PHE A 354 -6.35 -3.51 3.78
N THR A 355 -5.95 -2.24 3.84
CA THR A 355 -5.74 -1.53 5.09
C THR A 355 -7.03 -0.83 5.53
N THR A 356 -7.34 -0.93 6.80
CA THR A 356 -8.52 -0.28 7.40
C THR A 356 -8.22 1.14 7.89
N SER A 357 -9.27 1.97 8.05
CA SER A 357 -9.13 3.32 8.62
C SER A 357 -8.42 3.31 9.98
N PRO A 358 -8.79 2.45 10.95
CA PRO A 358 -8.09 2.42 12.23
C PRO A 358 -6.60 2.06 12.12
N GLU A 359 -6.22 1.16 11.20
CA GLU A 359 -4.83 0.80 10.97
C GLU A 359 -4.01 1.99 10.44
N ILE A 360 -4.60 2.77 9.50
CA ILE A 360 -3.95 3.97 8.96
C ILE A 360 -3.75 5.03 10.05
N LEU A 361 -4.79 5.35 10.80
CA LEU A 361 -4.69 6.32 11.89
C LEU A 361 -3.65 5.88 12.92
N ARG A 362 -3.69 4.60 13.32
CA ARG A 362 -2.74 4.08 14.28
C ARG A 362 -1.30 4.14 13.78
N SER A 363 -1.04 3.81 12.52
CA SER A 363 0.31 3.92 11.96
C SER A 363 0.80 5.37 11.88
N TRP A 364 -0.08 6.36 11.62
CA TRP A 364 0.26 7.78 11.73
C TRP A 364 0.56 8.20 13.17
N GLU A 365 -0.25 7.76 14.14
CA GLU A 365 0.02 8.02 15.57
C GLU A 365 1.40 7.52 15.99
N ILE A 366 1.81 6.33 15.51
CA ILE A 366 3.11 5.74 15.84
C ILE A 366 4.26 6.59 15.29
N VAL A 367 4.19 7.08 14.05
CA VAL A 367 5.29 7.83 13.43
C VAL A 367 5.28 9.33 13.74
N THR A 368 4.17 9.89 14.20
CA THR A 368 4.04 11.32 14.54
C THR A 368 5.14 11.81 15.51
N PRO A 369 5.52 11.09 16.58
CA PRO A 369 6.62 11.51 17.45
C PRO A 369 7.96 11.67 16.71
N VAL A 370 8.24 10.83 15.70
CA VAL A 370 9.45 10.92 14.87
C VAL A 370 9.40 12.18 14.00
N GLN A 371 8.26 12.44 13.35
CA GLN A 371 8.08 13.66 12.55
C GLN A 371 8.34 14.92 13.40
N LYS A 372 7.73 14.98 14.59
CA LYS A 372 7.94 16.10 15.53
C LYS A 372 9.36 16.23 16.01
N ALA A 373 10.06 15.12 16.29
CA ALA A 373 11.45 15.15 16.68
C ALA A 373 12.33 15.70 15.57
N TRP A 374 12.08 15.29 14.32
CA TRP A 374 12.82 15.77 13.15
C TRP A 374 12.52 17.23 12.79
N GLU A 375 11.29 17.69 13.01
CA GLU A 375 10.91 19.11 12.83
C GLU A 375 11.61 20.05 13.83
N MET A 376 11.92 19.54 15.04
CA MET A 376 12.61 20.30 16.09
C MET A 376 14.13 20.15 16.05
N ASP A 377 14.66 19.28 15.17
CA ASP A 377 16.08 19.00 15.07
C ASP A 377 16.71 19.84 13.95
N ASP A 378 17.42 20.89 14.33
CA ASP A 378 18.16 21.78 13.42
C ASP A 378 19.49 21.19 12.92
N THR A 379 19.81 19.95 13.29
CA THR A 379 21.05 19.29 12.85
C THR A 379 20.96 19.04 11.32
N PRO A 380 22.00 19.41 10.57
CA PRO A 380 22.04 19.12 9.13
C PRO A 380 21.85 17.63 8.85
N LEU A 381 21.06 17.29 7.83
CA LEU A 381 20.90 15.91 7.39
C LEU A 381 22.24 15.25 7.07
N SER A 382 22.46 14.06 7.57
CA SER A 382 23.56 13.21 7.13
C SER A 382 23.42 12.91 5.64
N LEU A 383 24.50 13.04 4.88
CA LEU A 383 24.52 12.71 3.46
C LEU A 383 25.16 11.34 3.25
N TYR A 384 24.67 10.60 2.27
CA TYR A 384 25.30 9.35 1.83
C TYR A 384 25.52 9.34 0.30
N VAL A 385 26.58 8.71 -0.12
CA VAL A 385 26.90 8.55 -1.54
C VAL A 385 25.96 7.55 -2.19
N PRO A 386 25.42 7.79 -3.39
CA PRO A 386 24.67 6.78 -4.13
C PRO A 386 25.38 5.43 -4.20
N GLY A 387 24.69 4.36 -3.86
CA GLY A 387 25.26 3.00 -3.79
C GLY A 387 25.84 2.62 -2.43
N THR A 388 25.72 3.47 -1.39
CA THR A 388 26.09 3.13 0.00
C THR A 388 25.23 1.98 0.52
N LYS A 389 25.81 1.11 1.32
CA LYS A 389 25.07 0.02 1.98
C LYS A 389 24.24 0.55 3.15
N THR A 390 23.11 -0.08 3.39
CA THR A 390 22.21 0.25 4.50
C THR A 390 22.94 0.29 5.86
N GLU A 391 23.80 -0.69 6.09
CA GLU A 391 24.54 -0.87 7.36
C GLU A 391 25.60 0.24 7.60
N GLU A 392 26.02 0.94 6.57
CA GLU A 392 26.97 2.05 6.66
C GLU A 392 26.32 3.38 7.04
N ILE A 393 24.98 3.47 6.92
CA ILE A 393 24.19 4.65 7.27
C ILE A 393 23.62 4.51 8.69
N LEU A 394 23.35 3.28 9.14
CA LEU A 394 22.87 2.95 10.50
C LEU A 394 23.95 3.16 11.55
#